data_9dfb09aa6b2a32ac94573e9a9ff397db
#
_entry.id   9dfb09aa6b2a32ac94573e9a9ff397db
#
_cell.length_a   1.000
_cell.length_b   1.000
_cell.length_c   1.000
_cell.angle_alpha   90.00
_cell.angle_beta   90.00
_cell.angle_gamma   90.00
#
_symmetry.space_group_name_H-M   'P 1'
#
loop_
_entity.id
_entity.type
_entity.pdbx_description
1 polymer ?
#
loop_
_entity_poly.entity_id
_entity_poly.type
_entity_poly.pdbx_seq_one_letter_code
_entity_poly.pdbx_strand_id
1 'polypeptide(L)'
;PIPPNRERITLRAFSTLSSAFLPLVGGGFGLVSLYGVVVNLLSDEGTIGNAVILGIVAAFALPGAAFMFSIRTVLDPTGIHVRAIGRERGYPWPASRTGLYVRIAPGSGSGANRAFACVVLPDGSDLELMGLSWTGPWVPAIEAKGVAECNRIWQWAVARGYTRETHEYVPLSGALGVHQAVRESQERRFDLR
;
A
#
# COMPACT_ATOMS: atom_id res chain seq x y z
N PRO A 1 2.14 -14.95 -8.01
CA PRO A 1 2.91 -14.79 -9.25
C PRO A 1 2.15 -13.85 -10.20
N ILE A 2 2.84 -12.87 -10.77
CA ILE A 2 2.26 -11.98 -11.79
C ILE A 2 2.11 -12.82 -13.07
N PRO A 3 0.88 -12.98 -13.62
CA PRO A 3 0.72 -13.73 -14.85
C PRO A 3 1.42 -13.01 -16.01
N PRO A 4 2.15 -13.71 -16.89
CA PRO A 4 2.94 -13.09 -17.95
C PRO A 4 2.12 -12.30 -18.98
N ASN A 5 0.82 -12.54 -19.07
CA ASN A 5 -0.06 -11.92 -20.10
C ASN A 5 -0.81 -10.66 -19.62
N ARG A 6 -0.61 -10.18 -18.38
CA ARG A 6 -1.30 -8.98 -17.92
C ARG A 6 -0.54 -7.72 -18.33
N GLU A 7 -1.19 -6.86 -19.08
CA GLU A 7 -0.69 -5.52 -19.43
C GLU A 7 -0.72 -4.56 -18.24
N ARG A 8 -1.51 -4.87 -17.22
CA ARG A 8 -1.73 -4.03 -16.05
C ARG A 8 -1.71 -4.87 -14.77
N ILE A 9 -1.01 -4.39 -13.75
CA ILE A 9 -1.00 -4.99 -12.43
C ILE A 9 -1.71 -4.04 -11.47
N THR A 10 -2.68 -4.55 -10.72
CA THR A 10 -3.35 -3.80 -9.64
C THR A 10 -2.96 -4.40 -8.30
N LEU A 11 -2.30 -3.60 -7.49
CA LEU A 11 -1.91 -3.91 -6.12
C LEU A 11 -2.93 -3.25 -5.19
N ARG A 12 -3.61 -4.05 -4.36
CA ARG A 12 -4.59 -3.54 -3.40
C ARG A 12 -3.96 -3.52 -2.01
N ALA A 13 -4.12 -2.42 -1.28
CA ALA A 13 -3.58 -2.26 0.07
C ALA A 13 -4.10 -3.36 1.03
N PHE A 14 -5.33 -3.81 0.81
CA PHE A 14 -6.00 -4.82 1.64
C PHE A 14 -6.35 -6.05 0.80
N SER A 15 -5.33 -6.74 0.28
CA SER A 15 -5.50 -7.93 -0.57
C SER A 15 -5.48 -9.24 0.20
N THR A 16 -4.96 -9.26 1.44
CA THR A 16 -4.92 -10.44 2.31
C THR A 16 -5.95 -10.32 3.42
N LEU A 17 -6.43 -11.45 3.95
CA LEU A 17 -7.41 -11.46 5.03
C LEU A 17 -6.89 -10.72 6.27
N SER A 18 -5.60 -10.87 6.59
CA SER A 18 -4.98 -10.17 7.72
C SER A 18 -4.94 -8.66 7.55
N SER A 19 -4.66 -8.16 6.34
CA SER A 19 -4.67 -6.72 6.06
C SER A 19 -6.09 -6.15 5.92
N ALA A 20 -7.03 -6.96 5.43
CA ALA A 20 -8.43 -6.57 5.27
C ALA A 20 -9.23 -6.63 6.59
N PHE A 21 -8.68 -7.23 7.64
CA PHE A 21 -9.39 -7.44 8.91
C PHE A 21 -9.95 -6.13 9.48
N LEU A 22 -9.13 -5.09 9.60
CA LEU A 22 -9.55 -3.81 10.17
C LEU A 22 -10.69 -3.14 9.37
N PRO A 23 -10.60 -2.97 8.03
CA PRO A 23 -11.72 -2.41 7.27
C PRO A 23 -12.94 -3.32 7.22
N LEU A 24 -12.79 -4.65 7.29
CA LEU A 24 -13.92 -5.57 7.39
C LEU A 24 -14.65 -5.45 8.72
N VAL A 25 -13.92 -5.39 9.83
CA VAL A 25 -14.50 -5.19 11.17
C VAL A 25 -15.16 -3.82 11.25
N GLY A 26 -14.50 -2.76 10.78
CA GLY A 26 -15.07 -1.41 10.75
C GLY A 26 -16.33 -1.33 9.90
N GLY A 27 -16.32 -1.92 8.71
CA GLY A 27 -17.50 -2.02 7.83
C GLY A 27 -18.63 -2.83 8.44
N GLY A 28 -18.33 -4.00 9.03
CA GLY A 28 -19.29 -4.83 9.73
C GLY A 28 -19.94 -4.10 10.91
N PHE A 29 -19.11 -3.41 11.72
CA PHE A 29 -19.63 -2.61 12.82
C PHE A 29 -20.51 -1.44 12.33
N GLY A 30 -20.15 -0.79 11.23
CA GLY A 30 -20.98 0.23 10.59
C GLY A 30 -22.33 -0.31 10.12
N LEU A 31 -22.37 -1.51 9.54
CA LEU A 31 -23.62 -2.15 9.12
C LEU A 31 -24.51 -2.53 10.30
N VAL A 32 -23.93 -3.08 11.37
CA VAL A 32 -24.66 -3.41 12.62
C VAL A 32 -25.21 -2.12 13.24
N SER A 33 -24.43 -1.04 13.26
CA SER A 33 -24.90 0.25 13.76
C SER A 33 -26.04 0.81 12.92
N LEU A 34 -25.96 0.71 11.59
CA LEU A 34 -27.04 1.13 10.69
C LEU A 34 -28.33 0.32 10.93
N TYR A 35 -28.21 -1.00 11.09
CA TYR A 35 -29.32 -1.86 11.45
C TYR A 35 -29.94 -1.43 12.79
N GLY A 36 -29.08 -1.13 13.80
CA GLY A 36 -29.53 -0.64 15.11
C GLY A 36 -30.29 0.70 15.02
N VAL A 37 -29.91 1.60 14.11
CA VAL A 37 -30.70 2.83 13.83
C VAL A 37 -32.12 2.47 13.39
N VAL A 38 -32.23 1.57 12.40
CA VAL A 38 -33.52 1.17 11.84
C VAL A 38 -34.41 0.53 12.93
N VAL A 39 -33.86 -0.40 13.71
CA VAL A 39 -34.59 -1.04 14.82
C VAL A 39 -35.05 -0.01 15.85
N ASN A 40 -34.19 0.92 16.28
CA ASN A 40 -34.57 1.96 17.25
C ASN A 40 -35.65 2.91 16.73
N LEU A 41 -35.68 3.20 15.43
CA LEU A 41 -36.70 4.07 14.84
C LEU A 41 -38.05 3.36 14.64
N LEU A 42 -38.04 2.03 14.47
CA LEU A 42 -39.27 1.23 14.25
C LEU A 42 -39.83 0.61 15.53
N SER A 43 -39.08 0.63 16.63
CA SER A 43 -39.49 0.08 17.91
C SER A 43 -40.16 1.13 18.78
N ASP A 44 -41.31 0.79 19.40
CA ASP A 44 -42.01 1.66 20.32
C ASP A 44 -41.20 2.02 21.59
N GLU A 45 -40.24 1.18 21.95
CA GLU A 45 -39.30 1.38 23.04
C GLU A 45 -37.98 2.07 22.61
N GLY A 46 -37.85 2.37 21.33
CA GLY A 46 -36.63 2.96 20.73
C GLY A 46 -36.38 4.39 21.23
N THR A 47 -35.13 4.70 21.52
CA THR A 47 -34.72 6.04 21.96
C THR A 47 -34.04 6.80 20.81
N ILE A 48 -34.49 8.01 20.51
CA ILE A 48 -33.90 8.88 19.49
C ILE A 48 -32.42 9.08 19.74
N GLY A 49 -32.02 9.22 21.03
CA GLY A 49 -30.59 9.37 21.39
C GLY A 49 -29.72 8.19 20.93
N ASN A 50 -30.19 6.96 21.11
CA ASN A 50 -29.48 5.77 20.64
C ASN A 50 -29.40 5.71 19.09
N ALA A 51 -30.49 6.03 18.42
CA ALA A 51 -30.52 6.08 16.96
C ALA A 51 -29.51 7.11 16.41
N VAL A 52 -29.41 8.28 17.04
CA VAL A 52 -28.43 9.33 16.65
C VAL A 52 -26.99 8.85 16.84
N ILE A 53 -26.67 8.26 17.99
CA ILE A 53 -25.31 7.75 18.27
C ILE A 53 -24.92 6.67 17.23
N LEU A 54 -25.80 5.67 17.03
CA LEU A 54 -25.57 4.61 16.05
C LEU A 54 -25.46 5.15 14.63
N GLY A 55 -26.26 6.17 14.29
CA GLY A 55 -26.22 6.85 13.00
C GLY A 55 -24.86 7.56 12.76
N ILE A 56 -24.34 8.24 13.77
CA ILE A 56 -23.01 8.86 13.72
C ILE A 56 -21.93 7.79 13.51
N VAL A 57 -21.97 6.70 14.26
CA VAL A 57 -21.01 5.60 14.12
C VAL A 57 -21.05 5.01 12.70
N ALA A 58 -22.24 4.71 12.17
CA ALA A 58 -22.41 4.20 10.82
C ALA A 58 -21.89 5.18 9.76
N ALA A 59 -22.17 6.48 9.94
CA ALA A 59 -21.76 7.55 9.02
C ALA A 59 -20.24 7.70 8.90
N PHE A 60 -19.48 7.32 9.92
CA PHE A 60 -18.00 7.33 9.86
C PHE A 60 -17.42 5.96 9.51
N ALA A 61 -17.97 4.87 10.03
CA ALA A 61 -17.42 3.54 9.86
C ALA A 61 -17.56 3.04 8.41
N LEU A 62 -18.74 3.24 7.77
CA LEU A 62 -18.97 2.77 6.41
C LEU A 62 -18.12 3.50 5.37
N PRO A 63 -18.09 4.86 5.31
CA PRO A 63 -17.21 5.57 4.40
C PRO A 63 -15.72 5.29 4.69
N GLY A 64 -15.33 5.16 5.97
CA GLY A 64 -13.97 4.81 6.36
C GLY A 64 -13.54 3.44 5.80
N ALA A 65 -14.38 2.43 5.91
CA ALA A 65 -14.11 1.11 5.34
C ALA A 65 -14.06 1.17 3.80
N ALA A 66 -15.00 1.84 3.15
CA ALA A 66 -15.02 2.03 1.71
C ALA A 66 -13.77 2.76 1.21
N PHE A 67 -13.31 3.79 1.95
CA PHE A 67 -12.07 4.48 1.68
C PHE A 67 -10.86 3.54 1.69
N MET A 68 -10.71 2.76 2.75
CA MET A 68 -9.60 1.81 2.88
C MET A 68 -9.56 0.81 1.72
N PHE A 69 -10.71 0.27 1.31
CA PHE A 69 -10.78 -0.64 0.14
C PHE A 69 -10.54 0.04 -1.21
N SER A 70 -10.69 1.37 -1.29
CA SER A 70 -10.46 2.12 -2.52
C SER A 70 -8.97 2.34 -2.83
N ILE A 71 -8.10 2.22 -1.82
CA ILE A 71 -6.67 2.47 -1.95
C ILE A 71 -6.02 1.34 -2.75
N ARG A 72 -5.40 1.70 -3.87
CA ARG A 72 -4.70 0.76 -4.75
C ARG A 72 -3.58 1.42 -5.51
N THR A 73 -2.54 0.66 -5.82
CA THR A 73 -1.51 1.03 -6.79
C THR A 73 -1.75 0.25 -8.08
N VAL A 74 -1.67 0.94 -9.18
CA VAL A 74 -1.79 0.36 -10.52
C VAL A 74 -0.51 0.61 -11.27
N LEU A 75 0.04 -0.45 -11.84
CA LEU A 75 1.23 -0.45 -12.67
C LEU A 75 0.82 -0.74 -14.09
N ASP A 76 1.13 0.15 -15.02
CA ASP A 76 0.76 0.03 -16.43
C ASP A 76 1.83 0.67 -17.35
N PRO A 77 1.65 0.66 -18.70
CA PRO A 77 2.60 1.25 -19.64
C PRO A 77 2.92 2.72 -19.40
N THR A 78 1.98 3.48 -18.82
CA THR A 78 2.12 4.93 -18.62
C THR A 78 2.83 5.27 -17.30
N GLY A 79 2.97 4.28 -16.40
CA GLY A 79 3.68 4.48 -15.14
C GLY A 79 3.06 3.78 -13.93
N ILE A 80 3.29 4.37 -12.79
CA ILE A 80 2.84 3.94 -11.46
C ILE A 80 1.73 4.87 -11.02
N HIS A 81 0.52 4.37 -10.89
CA HIS A 81 -0.66 5.14 -10.52
C HIS A 81 -1.12 4.78 -9.12
N VAL A 82 -1.15 5.76 -8.23
CA VAL A 82 -1.72 5.61 -6.89
C VAL A 82 -3.12 6.20 -6.90
N ARG A 83 -4.09 5.37 -6.55
CA ARG A 83 -5.50 5.76 -6.51
C ARG A 83 -6.04 5.66 -5.10
N ALA A 84 -6.67 6.74 -4.64
CA ALA A 84 -7.40 6.80 -3.38
C ALA A 84 -8.61 7.74 -3.54
N ILE A 85 -9.83 7.29 -3.20
CA ILE A 85 -11.10 8.04 -3.27
C ILE A 85 -11.22 8.91 -4.51
N GLY A 86 -11.32 8.30 -5.69
CA GLY A 86 -11.57 9.04 -6.93
C GLY A 86 -10.43 9.95 -7.42
N ARG A 87 -9.38 10.12 -6.61
CA ARG A 87 -8.16 10.82 -7.01
C ARG A 87 -7.13 9.82 -7.47
N GLU A 88 -6.58 10.04 -8.65
CA GLU A 88 -5.50 9.26 -9.22
C GLU A 88 -4.31 10.17 -9.47
N ARG A 89 -3.14 9.74 -9.01
CA ARG A 89 -1.87 10.40 -9.29
C ARG A 89 -0.99 9.41 -10.03
N GLY A 90 -0.58 9.79 -11.24
CA GLY A 90 0.34 9.04 -12.06
C GLY A 90 1.77 9.54 -11.88
N TYR A 91 2.70 8.62 -11.79
CA TYR A 91 4.14 8.87 -11.70
C TYR A 91 4.85 8.05 -12.78
N PRO A 92 5.87 8.60 -13.44
CA PRO A 92 6.62 7.83 -14.43
C PRO A 92 7.36 6.68 -13.78
N TRP A 93 7.69 5.66 -14.57
CA TRP A 93 8.62 4.62 -14.13
C TRP A 93 9.97 5.24 -13.77
N PRO A 94 10.66 4.76 -12.72
CA PRO A 94 12.02 5.21 -12.43
C PRO A 94 12.97 4.85 -13.57
N ALA A 95 14.08 5.57 -13.66
CA ALA A 95 15.07 5.39 -14.73
C ALA A 95 15.87 4.08 -14.61
N SER A 96 15.95 3.53 -13.41
CA SER A 96 16.68 2.27 -13.17
C SER A 96 16.03 1.45 -12.06
N ARG A 97 16.47 0.19 -11.93
CA ARG A 97 16.06 -0.73 -10.87
C ARG A 97 16.27 -0.14 -9.46
N THR A 98 17.31 0.67 -9.29
CA THR A 98 17.63 1.31 -8.00
C THR A 98 16.58 2.32 -7.54
N GLY A 99 15.69 2.76 -8.43
CA GLY A 99 14.53 3.58 -8.09
C GLY A 99 13.42 2.84 -7.32
N LEU A 100 13.45 1.49 -7.29
CA LEU A 100 12.55 0.68 -6.46
C LEU A 100 13.32 0.10 -5.28
N TYR A 101 12.89 0.34 -4.05
CA TYR A 101 13.57 -0.15 -2.86
C TYR A 101 12.60 -0.55 -1.74
N VAL A 102 13.13 -1.14 -0.68
CA VAL A 102 12.33 -1.56 0.48
C VAL A 102 12.71 -0.71 1.68
N ARG A 103 11.73 0.00 2.22
CA ARG A 103 11.85 0.74 3.48
C ARG A 103 11.41 -0.13 4.64
N ILE A 104 12.24 -0.19 5.69
CA ILE A 104 11.90 -0.90 6.92
C ILE A 104 11.46 0.12 7.95
N ALA A 105 10.31 -0.15 8.59
CA ALA A 105 9.81 0.62 9.72
C ALA A 105 9.61 -0.30 10.92
N PRO A 106 10.01 0.13 12.13
CA PRO A 106 9.70 -0.59 13.35
C PRO A 106 8.17 -0.63 13.54
N GLY A 107 7.65 -1.78 13.95
CA GLY A 107 6.24 -1.93 14.25
C GLY A 107 5.89 -1.24 15.57
N SER A 108 4.86 -0.40 15.57
CA SER A 108 4.34 0.21 16.81
C SER A 108 3.54 -0.83 17.61
N GLY A 109 3.97 -1.12 18.82
CA GLY A 109 3.20 -1.87 19.83
C GLY A 109 3.19 -3.39 19.73
N SER A 110 3.39 -3.99 18.55
CA SER A 110 3.30 -5.46 18.38
C SER A 110 4.66 -6.17 18.30
N GLY A 111 5.76 -5.45 18.37
CA GLY A 111 7.12 -5.99 18.16
C GLY A 111 7.40 -6.51 16.74
N ALA A 112 6.43 -6.46 15.85
CA ALA A 112 6.59 -6.89 14.47
C ALA A 112 7.05 -5.73 13.57
N ASN A 113 8.18 -5.92 12.87
CA ASN A 113 8.67 -4.96 11.90
C ASN A 113 7.82 -4.99 10.61
N ARG A 114 7.82 -3.86 9.91
CA ARG A 114 7.15 -3.71 8.62
C ARG A 114 8.14 -3.33 7.54
N ALA A 115 7.99 -3.91 6.36
CA ALA A 115 8.71 -3.56 5.16
C ALA A 115 7.71 -3.04 4.12
N PHE A 116 8.05 -1.95 3.45
CA PHE A 116 7.23 -1.31 2.42
C PHE A 116 8.05 -1.17 1.15
N ALA A 117 7.47 -1.56 0.02
CA ALA A 117 8.06 -1.22 -1.27
C ALA A 117 7.84 0.26 -1.55
N CYS A 118 8.89 0.96 -1.94
CA CYS A 118 8.87 2.37 -2.28
C CYS A 118 9.46 2.60 -3.67
N VAL A 119 8.98 3.63 -4.34
CA VAL A 119 9.55 4.15 -5.58
C VAL A 119 10.11 5.56 -5.33
N VAL A 120 11.29 5.83 -5.87
CA VAL A 120 11.89 7.16 -5.85
C VAL A 120 11.31 7.96 -7.00
N LEU A 121 10.75 9.11 -6.70
CA LEU A 121 10.17 10.03 -7.66
C LEU A 121 11.25 10.91 -8.31
N PRO A 122 10.97 11.58 -9.43
CA PRO A 122 11.93 12.46 -10.12
C PRO A 122 12.45 13.62 -9.27
N ASP A 123 11.69 14.06 -8.26
CA ASP A 123 12.09 15.10 -7.31
C ASP A 123 12.98 14.56 -6.16
N GLY A 124 13.29 13.26 -6.18
CA GLY A 124 14.05 12.57 -5.15
C GLY A 124 13.25 12.22 -3.89
N SER A 125 11.96 12.55 -3.82
CA SER A 125 11.09 12.06 -2.75
C SER A 125 10.76 10.57 -2.95
N ASP A 126 10.23 9.90 -1.92
CA ASP A 126 9.78 8.53 -2.04
C ASP A 126 8.26 8.41 -1.97
N LEU A 127 7.75 7.44 -2.67
CA LEU A 127 6.33 7.07 -2.68
C LEU A 127 6.18 5.60 -2.30
N GLU A 128 5.39 5.33 -1.26
CA GLU A 128 5.05 3.97 -0.87
C GLU A 128 4.07 3.34 -1.87
N LEU A 129 4.41 2.14 -2.35
CA LEU A 129 3.56 1.35 -3.24
C LEU A 129 2.51 0.61 -2.40
N MET A 130 1.32 1.20 -2.31
CA MET A 130 0.20 0.62 -1.57
C MET A 130 -0.12 -0.79 -2.06
N GLY A 131 -0.21 -1.74 -1.12
CA GLY A 131 -0.42 -3.16 -1.42
C GLY A 131 0.85 -4.00 -1.50
N LEU A 132 2.02 -3.39 -1.33
CA LEU A 132 3.31 -4.07 -1.23
C LEU A 132 3.93 -3.80 0.14
N SER A 133 3.41 -4.46 1.15
CA SER A 133 3.94 -4.42 2.51
C SER A 133 4.03 -5.82 3.10
N TRP A 134 5.04 -6.02 3.93
CA TRP A 134 5.29 -7.28 4.62
C TRP A 134 5.47 -7.00 6.11
N THR A 135 4.91 -7.85 6.94
CA THR A 135 5.02 -7.75 8.40
C THR A 135 5.62 -9.03 8.93
N GLY A 136 6.53 -8.92 9.88
CA GLY A 136 7.14 -10.09 10.50
C GLY A 136 8.17 -9.72 11.56
N PRO A 137 8.51 -10.67 12.44
CA PRO A 137 9.51 -10.45 13.50
C PRO A 137 10.95 -10.40 12.94
N TRP A 138 11.21 -11.04 11.81
CA TRP A 138 12.53 -11.21 11.23
C TRP A 138 12.77 -10.24 10.06
N VAL A 139 13.43 -9.12 10.34
CA VAL A 139 13.68 -8.05 9.36
C VAL A 139 14.36 -8.56 8.07
N PRO A 140 15.44 -9.37 8.10
CA PRO A 140 16.06 -9.84 6.85
C PRO A 140 15.13 -10.64 5.95
N ALA A 141 14.20 -11.41 6.53
CA ALA A 141 13.27 -12.21 5.74
C ALA A 141 12.19 -11.36 5.05
N ILE A 142 11.62 -10.35 5.74
CA ILE A 142 10.64 -9.45 5.13
C ILE A 142 11.29 -8.51 4.12
N GLU A 143 12.53 -8.08 4.36
CA GLU A 143 13.32 -7.30 3.43
C GLU A 143 13.60 -8.08 2.15
N ALA A 144 14.12 -9.31 2.26
CA ALA A 144 14.41 -10.16 1.11
C ALA A 144 13.15 -10.43 0.25
N LYS A 145 12.00 -10.67 0.89
CA LYS A 145 10.72 -10.82 0.19
C LYS A 145 10.34 -9.53 -0.57
N GLY A 146 10.51 -8.38 0.08
CA GLY A 146 10.22 -7.09 -0.53
C GLY A 146 11.10 -6.80 -1.73
N VAL A 147 12.42 -7.04 -1.60
CA VAL A 147 13.39 -6.85 -2.69
C VAL A 147 13.10 -7.79 -3.86
N ALA A 148 12.79 -9.06 -3.58
CA ALA A 148 12.44 -10.02 -4.63
C ALA A 148 11.17 -9.60 -5.40
N GLU A 149 10.18 -9.02 -4.72
CA GLU A 149 8.97 -8.53 -5.34
C GLU A 149 9.22 -7.26 -6.17
N CYS A 150 10.01 -6.31 -5.67
CA CYS A 150 10.46 -5.15 -6.42
C CYS A 150 11.22 -5.55 -7.70
N ASN A 151 12.13 -6.54 -7.60
CA ASN A 151 12.83 -7.11 -8.76
C ASN A 151 11.85 -7.71 -9.78
N ARG A 152 10.86 -8.46 -9.32
CA ARG A 152 9.86 -9.08 -10.18
C ARG A 152 9.02 -8.04 -10.93
N ILE A 153 8.61 -6.98 -10.25
CA ILE A 153 7.88 -5.85 -10.85
C ILE A 153 8.73 -5.15 -11.90
N TRP A 154 9.99 -4.87 -11.55
CA TRP A 154 10.93 -4.23 -12.47
C TRP A 154 11.16 -5.05 -13.73
N GLN A 155 11.50 -6.33 -13.57
CA GLN A 155 11.71 -7.26 -14.70
C GLN A 155 10.45 -7.38 -15.58
N TRP A 156 9.26 -7.40 -14.96
CA TRP A 156 8.00 -7.39 -15.70
C TRP A 156 7.83 -6.12 -16.53
N ALA A 157 8.16 -4.95 -15.99
CA ALA A 157 8.05 -3.68 -16.70
C ALA A 157 9.06 -3.57 -17.85
N VAL A 158 10.32 -3.95 -17.60
CA VAL A 158 11.38 -3.96 -18.63
C VAL A 158 11.06 -4.95 -19.75
N ALA A 159 10.63 -6.16 -19.42
CA ALA A 159 10.29 -7.18 -20.43
C ALA A 159 9.14 -6.75 -21.36
N ARG A 160 8.32 -5.77 -20.93
CA ARG A 160 7.22 -5.19 -21.72
C ARG A 160 7.58 -3.88 -22.41
N GLY A 161 8.77 -3.37 -22.17
CA GLY A 161 9.21 -2.09 -22.73
C GLY A 161 8.54 -0.87 -22.08
N TYR A 162 7.94 -1.01 -20.87
CA TYR A 162 7.34 0.10 -20.14
C TYR A 162 8.39 1.01 -19.52
N THR A 163 9.56 0.46 -19.26
CA THR A 163 10.75 1.19 -18.79
C THR A 163 12.01 0.54 -19.36
N ARG A 164 13.12 1.25 -19.26
CA ARG A 164 14.45 0.77 -19.68
C ARG A 164 15.40 0.85 -18.48
N GLU A 165 16.21 -0.20 -18.30
CA GLU A 165 17.30 -0.15 -17.34
C GLU A 165 18.42 0.77 -17.85
N THR A 166 18.71 1.85 -17.11
CA THR A 166 19.81 2.76 -17.42
C THR A 166 21.07 2.46 -16.63
N HIS A 167 20.98 1.60 -15.60
CA HIS A 167 22.04 1.34 -14.62
C HIS A 167 22.50 2.59 -13.86
N GLU A 168 21.74 3.69 -13.95
CA GLU A 168 21.99 4.89 -13.19
C GLU A 168 21.44 4.74 -11.77
N TYR A 169 22.20 5.21 -10.81
CA TYR A 169 21.74 5.24 -9.43
C TYR A 169 20.70 6.38 -9.23
N VAL A 170 19.51 6.06 -8.76
CA VAL A 170 18.46 7.04 -8.49
C VAL A 170 18.57 7.51 -7.03
N PRO A 171 19.10 8.71 -6.74
CA PRO A 171 19.30 9.19 -5.38
C PRO A 171 17.97 9.58 -4.71
N LEU A 172 17.95 9.46 -3.36
CA LEU A 172 16.93 10.09 -2.53
C LEU A 172 17.39 11.48 -2.11
N SER A 173 16.49 12.44 -2.02
CA SER A 173 16.76 13.82 -1.62
C SER A 173 16.27 14.15 -0.21
N GLY A 174 16.83 15.22 0.37
CA GLY A 174 16.37 15.83 1.61
C GLY A 174 16.51 14.95 2.86
N ALA A 175 15.54 15.05 3.75
CA ALA A 175 15.51 14.32 5.04
C ALA A 175 15.45 12.79 4.90
N LEU A 176 15.26 12.30 3.70
CA LEU A 176 15.23 10.87 3.36
C LEU A 176 16.64 10.24 3.24
N GLY A 177 17.70 11.02 3.43
CA GLY A 177 19.09 10.51 3.34
C GLY A 177 19.40 9.33 4.27
N VAL A 178 18.68 9.18 5.39
CA VAL A 178 18.79 7.99 6.25
C VAL A 178 18.36 6.72 5.50
N HIS A 179 17.36 6.80 4.64
CA HIS A 179 16.92 5.67 3.81
C HIS A 179 17.89 5.35 2.67
N GLN A 180 18.72 6.31 2.30
CA GLN A 180 19.78 6.11 1.32
C GLN A 180 20.78 5.02 1.74
N ALA A 181 21.27 5.06 2.98
CA ALA A 181 22.20 4.06 3.51
C ALA A 181 21.57 2.64 3.52
N VAL A 182 20.26 2.55 3.84
CA VAL A 182 19.54 1.28 3.79
C VAL A 182 19.48 0.75 2.36
N ARG A 183 19.15 1.59 1.37
CA ARG A 183 19.12 1.22 -0.05
C ARG A 183 20.47 0.72 -0.54
N GLU A 184 21.54 1.45 -0.25
CA GLU A 184 22.89 1.04 -0.65
C GLU A 184 23.30 -0.30 -0.03
N SER A 185 22.88 -0.54 1.23
CA SER A 185 23.08 -1.84 1.87
C SER A 185 22.28 -2.95 1.18
N GLN A 186 21.04 -2.68 0.78
CA GLN A 186 20.21 -3.64 0.04
C GLN A 186 20.81 -3.94 -1.33
N GLU A 187 21.27 -2.93 -2.07
CA GLU A 187 21.90 -3.11 -3.39
C GLU A 187 23.15 -3.97 -3.32
N ARG A 188 24.01 -3.73 -2.32
CA ARG A 188 25.20 -4.56 -2.09
C ARG A 188 24.84 -6.00 -1.72
N ARG A 189 23.83 -6.19 -0.88
CA ARG A 189 23.43 -7.51 -0.38
C ARG A 189 22.74 -8.36 -1.43
N PHE A 190 21.94 -7.75 -2.28
CA PHE A 190 21.07 -8.45 -3.22
C PHE A 190 21.56 -8.34 -4.68
N ASP A 191 22.72 -7.72 -4.91
CA ASP A 191 23.30 -7.53 -6.24
C ASP A 191 22.29 -6.92 -7.24
N LEU A 192 21.75 -5.75 -6.88
CA LEU A 192 20.68 -5.08 -7.62
C LEU A 192 21.17 -4.07 -8.67
N ARG A 193 22.49 -3.95 -8.86
CA ARG A 193 23.13 -3.03 -9.82
C ARG A 193 23.41 -3.67 -11.16
#